data_1d68cebb5476499bb94d2bbcc41dd9d1
#
_entry.id   1d68cebb5476499bb94d2bbcc41dd9d1
#
_cell.length_a   1.000
_cell.length_b   1.000
_cell.length_c   1.000
_cell.angle_alpha   90.00
_cell.angle_beta   90.00
_cell.angle_gamma   90.00
#
_symmetry.space_group_name_H-M   'P 1'
#
loop_
_entity.id
_entity.type
_entity.pdbx_description
1 polymer ?
#
loop_
_entity_poly.entity_id
_entity_poly.type
_entity_poly.pdbx_seq_one_letter_code
_entity_poly.pdbx_strand_id
1 'polypeptide(L)'
;AYIERRESPGSEFINGKPYPYPTGDTPDGANCLSDCMYRPPRSYSHVLDRGIGPAPVGSTRPGVNGLYDMGANVWEWVDSGEGEQKATAGGSWWYGAFRMHRNDRATKPRGTAVVYIGFRCAKDMD
;
A
#
# COMPACT_ATOMS: atom_id res chain seq x y z
N ALA A 1 -2.70 5.60 -7.73
CA ALA A 1 -2.89 4.27 -7.16
C ALA A 1 -4.37 3.85 -7.12
N TYR A 2 -5.30 4.78 -7.00
CA TYR A 2 -6.73 4.49 -6.77
C TYR A 2 -7.62 4.62 -8.00
N ILE A 3 -7.06 4.92 -9.16
CA ILE A 3 -7.80 5.10 -10.41
C ILE A 3 -7.19 4.19 -11.45
N GLU A 4 -8.02 3.31 -12.03
CA GLU A 4 -7.63 2.52 -13.18
C GLU A 4 -7.56 3.41 -14.43
N ARG A 5 -6.44 3.37 -15.14
CA ARG A 5 -6.19 4.18 -16.34
C ARG A 5 -5.48 3.41 -17.46
N ARG A 6 -5.44 2.09 -17.38
CA ARG A 6 -4.88 1.27 -18.46
C ARG A 6 -5.80 1.29 -19.68
N GLU A 7 -5.25 1.21 -20.86
CA GLU A 7 -6.03 1.07 -22.10
C GLU A 7 -6.94 -0.17 -22.07
N SER A 8 -6.42 -1.25 -21.48
CA SER A 8 -7.14 -2.52 -21.33
C SER A 8 -7.13 -2.94 -19.87
N PRO A 9 -8.03 -2.40 -19.04
CA PRO A 9 -8.15 -2.82 -17.65
C PRO A 9 -8.60 -4.28 -17.54
N GLY A 10 -8.21 -4.93 -16.45
CA GLY A 10 -8.76 -6.25 -16.10
C GLY A 10 -10.29 -6.19 -15.98
N SER A 11 -10.97 -7.33 -16.13
CA SER A 11 -12.44 -7.40 -16.13
C SER A 11 -13.09 -6.88 -14.83
N GLU A 12 -12.35 -6.92 -13.73
CA GLU A 12 -12.77 -6.43 -12.42
C GLU A 12 -12.60 -4.92 -12.24
N PHE A 13 -11.96 -4.23 -13.20
CA PHE A 13 -11.71 -2.79 -13.11
C PHE A 13 -12.40 -2.03 -14.24
N ILE A 14 -12.75 -0.80 -13.96
CA ILE A 14 -13.36 0.13 -14.93
C ILE A 14 -12.39 1.29 -15.13
N ASN A 15 -11.96 1.52 -16.38
CA ASN A 15 -11.04 2.58 -16.72
C ASN A 15 -11.54 3.95 -16.24
N GLY A 16 -10.70 4.64 -15.49
CA GLY A 16 -11.02 5.97 -14.93
C GLY A 16 -11.88 5.95 -13.67
N LYS A 17 -12.39 4.80 -13.22
CA LYS A 17 -13.16 4.72 -11.97
C LYS A 17 -12.24 4.97 -10.77
N PRO A 18 -12.59 5.86 -9.83
CA PRO A 18 -11.91 5.99 -8.56
C PRO A 18 -12.35 4.89 -7.59
N TYR A 19 -11.40 4.13 -7.08
CA TYR A 19 -11.63 3.06 -6.10
C TYR A 19 -11.31 3.53 -4.68
N PRO A 20 -11.95 2.95 -3.64
CA PRO A 20 -11.63 3.26 -2.26
C PRO A 20 -10.24 2.78 -1.84
N TYR A 21 -9.78 1.66 -2.40
CA TYR A 21 -8.49 1.04 -2.10
C TYR A 21 -7.61 0.90 -3.36
N PRO A 22 -6.28 0.83 -3.21
CA PRO A 22 -5.43 0.51 -4.35
C PRO A 22 -5.74 -0.85 -4.98
N THR A 23 -6.29 -1.78 -4.20
CA THR A 23 -6.72 -3.11 -4.66
C THR A 23 -8.11 -3.13 -5.30
N GLY A 24 -8.84 -2.02 -5.29
CA GLY A 24 -10.17 -1.91 -5.87
C GLY A 24 -11.25 -1.54 -4.86
N ASP A 25 -12.41 -2.18 -4.97
CA ASP A 25 -13.55 -1.93 -4.07
C ASP A 25 -13.33 -2.52 -2.67
N THR A 26 -12.45 -3.50 -2.54
CA THR A 26 -12.12 -4.14 -1.25
C THR A 26 -10.62 -4.12 -0.99
N PRO A 27 -10.18 -4.23 0.28
CA PRO A 27 -8.77 -4.33 0.64
C PRO A 27 -8.18 -5.72 0.45
N ASP A 28 -8.95 -6.67 -0.07
CA ASP A 28 -8.55 -8.07 -0.16
C ASP A 28 -7.26 -8.29 -0.93
N GLY A 29 -6.40 -9.14 -0.39
CA GLY A 29 -5.10 -9.46 -0.99
C GLY A 29 -3.97 -8.51 -0.64
N ALA A 30 -4.25 -7.41 0.07
CA ALA A 30 -3.22 -6.55 0.64
C ALA A 30 -2.68 -7.11 1.97
N ASN A 31 -1.46 -6.76 2.34
CA ASN A 31 -0.86 -7.16 3.61
C ASN A 31 -1.15 -6.13 4.71
N CYS A 32 -2.34 -6.20 5.31
CA CYS A 32 -2.72 -5.36 6.44
C CYS A 32 -3.18 -6.18 7.64
N LEU A 33 -3.32 -5.53 8.79
CA LEU A 33 -3.72 -6.19 10.02
C LEU A 33 -5.22 -6.56 9.97
N SER A 34 -5.52 -7.85 10.11
CA SER A 34 -6.85 -8.46 10.25
C SER A 34 -7.83 -8.31 9.08
N ASP A 35 -7.98 -7.13 8.48
CA ASP A 35 -9.04 -6.83 7.51
C ASP A 35 -8.70 -7.19 6.07
N CYS A 36 -7.43 -7.43 5.79
CA CYS A 36 -6.95 -7.81 4.48
C CYS A 36 -6.67 -9.31 4.44
N MET A 37 -7.07 -9.94 3.36
CA MET A 37 -6.89 -11.37 3.15
C MET A 37 -5.63 -11.65 2.32
N TYR A 38 -4.47 -11.18 2.79
CA TYR A 38 -3.21 -11.57 2.17
C TYR A 38 -2.98 -13.08 2.33
N ARG A 39 -2.81 -13.77 1.22
CA ARG A 39 -2.49 -15.20 1.20
C ARG A 39 -1.35 -15.46 0.21
N PRO A 40 -0.40 -16.31 0.53
CA PRO A 40 -0.28 -17.25 1.65
C PRO A 40 -0.17 -16.55 3.00
N PRO A 41 -0.32 -17.34 4.09
CA PRO A 41 -0.50 -16.80 5.43
C PRO A 41 0.54 -15.71 5.70
N ARG A 42 0.03 -14.61 6.15
CA ARG A 42 0.73 -13.36 6.44
C ARG A 42 2.16 -13.63 6.78
N SER A 43 3.00 -13.02 6.03
CA SER A 43 4.44 -13.16 6.07
C SER A 43 4.98 -13.58 7.44
N TYR A 44 4.94 -14.89 7.71
CA TYR A 44 5.73 -15.42 8.78
C TYR A 44 7.19 -15.24 8.38
N SER A 45 7.86 -14.34 9.06
CA SER A 45 9.28 -14.17 8.86
C SER A 45 10.01 -15.25 9.66
N HIS A 46 10.51 -16.25 8.98
CA HIS A 46 11.37 -17.27 9.60
C HIS A 46 12.63 -16.65 10.23
N VAL A 47 13.10 -15.53 9.69
CA VAL A 47 14.26 -14.81 10.24
C VAL A 47 13.92 -14.11 11.55
N LEU A 48 12.71 -13.56 11.64
CA LEU A 48 12.27 -12.81 12.81
C LEU A 48 11.40 -13.64 13.75
N ASP A 49 11.08 -14.89 13.37
CA ASP A 49 10.23 -15.82 14.12
C ASP A 49 8.93 -15.18 14.61
N ARG A 50 8.22 -14.50 13.69
CA ARG A 50 6.96 -13.82 14.00
C ARG A 50 5.94 -13.92 12.87
N GLY A 51 4.66 -13.92 13.24
CA GLY A 51 3.54 -14.13 12.33
C GLY A 51 3.02 -12.90 11.59
N ILE A 52 3.49 -11.69 11.91
CA ILE A 52 3.12 -10.46 11.21
C ILE A 52 4.37 -9.63 10.91
N GLY A 53 4.36 -8.98 9.76
CA GLY A 53 5.49 -8.20 9.29
C GLY A 53 5.31 -7.80 7.82
N PRO A 54 6.32 -7.18 7.22
CA PRO A 54 6.30 -6.86 5.80
C PRO A 54 6.27 -8.15 4.96
N ALA A 55 5.46 -8.13 3.91
CA ALA A 55 5.48 -9.18 2.90
C ALA A 55 6.61 -8.95 1.90
N PRO A 56 7.12 -10.00 1.24
CA PRO A 56 8.03 -9.83 0.11
C PRO A 56 7.40 -8.94 -0.96
N VAL A 57 8.21 -8.07 -1.57
CA VAL A 57 7.75 -7.17 -2.63
C VAL A 57 7.11 -7.95 -3.76
N GLY A 58 5.93 -7.51 -4.20
CA GLY A 58 5.20 -8.13 -5.32
C GLY A 58 4.49 -9.45 -4.99
N SER A 59 4.44 -9.85 -3.72
CA SER A 59 3.75 -11.09 -3.31
C SER A 59 2.28 -10.88 -2.97
N THR A 60 1.83 -9.65 -2.86
CA THR A 60 0.43 -9.29 -2.60
C THR A 60 -0.38 -9.21 -3.89
N ARG A 61 -1.68 -8.96 -3.79
CA ARG A 61 -2.53 -8.73 -4.96
C ARG A 61 -2.12 -7.43 -5.66
N PRO A 62 -1.94 -7.41 -7.01
CA PRO A 62 -1.70 -6.17 -7.73
C PRO A 62 -2.88 -5.22 -7.60
N GLY A 63 -2.58 -3.92 -7.54
CA GLY A 63 -3.57 -2.88 -7.47
C GLY A 63 -4.27 -2.61 -8.81
N VAL A 64 -5.25 -1.71 -8.78
CA VAL A 64 -6.06 -1.33 -9.96
C VAL A 64 -5.22 -0.83 -11.14
N ASN A 65 -4.06 -0.25 -10.87
CA ASN A 65 -3.13 0.23 -11.89
C ASN A 65 -1.99 -0.74 -12.20
N GLY A 66 -2.07 -1.99 -11.72
CA GLY A 66 -1.07 -3.02 -11.95
C GLY A 66 0.18 -2.94 -11.06
N LEU A 67 0.27 -1.95 -10.17
CA LEU A 67 1.38 -1.83 -9.22
C LEU A 67 1.09 -2.63 -7.95
N TYR A 68 2.14 -3.24 -7.40
CA TYR A 68 2.06 -4.00 -6.17
C TYR A 68 2.30 -3.11 -4.94
N ASP A 69 1.71 -3.49 -3.83
CA ASP A 69 1.94 -2.90 -2.50
C ASP A 69 1.69 -1.38 -2.42
N MET A 70 0.80 -0.84 -3.29
CA MET A 70 0.38 0.56 -3.23
C MET A 70 -0.54 0.86 -2.04
N GLY A 71 -1.03 -0.18 -1.41
CA GLY A 71 -1.76 -0.12 -0.15
C GLY A 71 -1.33 -1.23 0.77
N ALA A 72 -1.28 -0.93 2.06
CA ALA A 72 -0.75 -1.79 3.12
C ALA A 72 0.73 -2.17 2.89
N ASN A 73 1.17 -3.27 3.39
CA ASN A 73 2.57 -3.69 3.49
C ASN A 73 3.40 -2.70 4.32
N VAL A 74 3.90 -1.63 3.74
CA VAL A 74 4.56 -0.55 4.48
C VAL A 74 3.97 0.81 4.08
N TRP A 75 3.89 1.74 5.03
CA TRP A 75 3.65 3.14 4.70
C TRP A 75 4.74 3.63 3.75
N GLU A 76 4.38 4.42 2.78
CA GLU A 76 5.34 5.00 1.87
C GLU A 76 5.41 6.51 2.02
N TRP A 77 6.62 7.02 2.11
CA TRP A 77 6.86 8.45 2.03
C TRP A 77 6.34 8.99 0.70
N VAL A 78 5.64 10.11 0.76
CA VAL A 78 5.20 10.82 -0.44
C VAL A 78 5.75 12.26 -0.40
N ASP A 79 6.01 12.80 -1.59
CA ASP A 79 6.55 14.15 -1.73
C ASP A 79 5.45 15.19 -1.46
N SER A 80 5.05 15.26 -0.21
CA SER A 80 4.09 16.23 0.29
C SER A 80 4.32 16.48 1.79
N GLY A 81 3.72 17.55 2.28
CA GLY A 81 3.94 18.01 3.65
C GLY A 81 4.98 19.14 3.70
N GLU A 82 4.93 19.92 4.75
CA GLU A 82 5.76 21.11 4.92
C GLU A 82 6.74 20.94 6.08
N GLY A 83 7.89 21.56 5.94
CA GLY A 83 8.90 21.63 6.99
C GLY A 83 9.36 20.26 7.47
N GLU A 84 9.30 20.08 8.78
CA GLU A 84 9.75 18.86 9.45
C GLU A 84 8.72 17.70 9.39
N GLN A 85 7.48 17.99 8.99
CA GLN A 85 6.45 16.97 8.85
C GLN A 85 6.30 16.57 7.38
N LYS A 86 6.41 15.29 7.11
CA LYS A 86 6.23 14.72 5.77
C LYS A 86 5.08 13.73 5.77
N ALA A 87 4.38 13.64 4.66
CA ALA A 87 3.25 12.73 4.53
C ALA A 87 3.70 11.30 4.22
N THR A 88 2.92 10.36 4.72
CA THR A 88 2.97 8.95 4.36
C THR A 88 1.60 8.51 3.86
N ALA A 89 1.57 7.57 2.94
CA ALA A 89 0.34 7.05 2.34
C ALA A 89 0.36 5.53 2.28
N GLY A 90 -0.83 4.94 2.12
CA GLY A 90 -1.02 3.53 1.82
C GLY A 90 -1.29 2.62 3.01
N GLY A 91 -0.99 3.02 4.23
CA GLY A 91 -1.10 2.12 5.38
C GLY A 91 0.05 1.11 5.44
N SER A 92 -0.04 0.17 6.38
CA SER A 92 0.98 -0.88 6.52
C SER A 92 0.43 -2.16 7.12
N TRP A 93 1.26 -3.19 7.18
CA TRP A 93 0.96 -4.47 7.81
C TRP A 93 0.59 -4.37 9.31
N TRP A 94 0.92 -3.24 9.95
CA TRP A 94 0.62 -2.98 11.36
C TRP A 94 -0.78 -2.41 11.59
N TYR A 95 -1.44 -1.88 10.55
CA TYR A 95 -2.72 -1.18 10.64
C TYR A 95 -3.80 -1.89 9.83
N GLY A 96 -5.06 -1.67 10.22
CA GLY A 96 -6.22 -2.14 9.47
C GLY A 96 -6.38 -1.47 8.10
N ALA A 97 -7.29 -2.00 7.29
CA ALA A 97 -7.52 -1.57 5.91
C ALA A 97 -7.89 -0.08 5.79
N PHE A 98 -8.51 0.51 6.81
CA PHE A 98 -8.91 1.92 6.77
C PHE A 98 -7.73 2.87 6.50
N ARG A 99 -6.50 2.48 6.89
CA ARG A 99 -5.30 3.27 6.64
C ARG A 99 -4.83 3.26 5.18
N MET A 100 -5.25 2.30 4.39
CA MET A 100 -4.96 2.28 2.96
C MET A 100 -6.07 2.91 2.10
N HIS A 101 -7.15 3.40 2.72
CA HIS A 101 -8.23 4.07 2.02
C HIS A 101 -7.72 5.35 1.33
N ARG A 102 -8.25 5.64 0.13
CA ARG A 102 -7.81 6.77 -0.71
C ARG A 102 -7.84 8.14 -0.01
N ASN A 103 -8.66 8.30 1.01
CA ASN A 103 -8.81 9.55 1.76
C ASN A 103 -7.91 9.61 3.00
N ASP A 104 -7.17 8.55 3.30
CA ASP A 104 -6.31 8.51 4.48
C ASP A 104 -4.89 8.95 4.13
N ARG A 105 -4.34 9.78 4.98
CA ARG A 105 -2.94 10.21 4.97
C ARG A 105 -2.48 10.36 6.40
N ALA A 106 -1.23 10.07 6.63
CA ALA A 106 -0.60 10.34 7.90
C ALA A 106 0.61 11.24 7.70
N THR A 107 0.99 11.98 8.73
CA THR A 107 2.24 12.75 8.74
C THR A 107 3.17 12.19 9.79
N LYS A 108 4.45 12.29 9.53
CA LYS A 108 5.52 11.89 10.43
C LYS A 108 6.65 12.90 10.37
N PRO A 109 7.40 13.08 11.46
CA PRO A 109 8.67 13.80 11.38
C PRO A 109 9.56 13.18 10.29
N ARG A 110 10.18 13.99 9.46
CA ARG A 110 10.97 13.53 8.30
C ARG A 110 12.12 12.58 8.66
N GLY A 111 12.59 12.63 9.90
CA GLY A 111 13.65 11.74 10.41
C GLY A 111 13.12 10.41 10.96
N THR A 112 11.81 10.13 10.83
CA THR A 112 11.24 8.87 11.35
C THR A 112 11.74 7.68 10.54
N ALA A 113 12.32 6.70 11.22
CA ALA A 113 12.70 5.41 10.66
C ALA A 113 12.11 4.30 11.52
N VAL A 114 11.17 3.55 10.97
CA VAL A 114 10.47 2.45 11.66
C VAL A 114 10.21 1.31 10.68
N VAL A 115 10.00 0.11 11.21
CA VAL A 115 9.88 -1.13 10.42
C VAL A 115 8.67 -1.20 9.48
N TYR A 116 7.72 -0.30 9.60
CA TYR A 116 6.50 -0.26 8.81
C TYR A 116 6.41 0.99 7.91
N ILE A 117 7.51 1.73 7.70
CA ILE A 117 7.59 2.84 6.75
C ILE A 117 8.74 2.56 5.77
N GLY A 118 8.45 2.73 4.49
CA GLY A 118 9.40 2.61 3.40
C GLY A 118 9.19 3.69 2.34
N PHE A 119 9.68 3.43 1.16
CA PHE A 119 9.53 4.33 0.00
C PHE A 119 9.60 3.54 -1.30
N ARG A 120 9.13 4.15 -2.37
CA ARG A 120 9.43 3.72 -3.74
C ARG A 120 9.84 4.93 -4.57
N CYS A 121 10.70 4.69 -5.55
CA CYS A 121 11.09 5.70 -6.50
C CYS A 121 10.04 5.83 -7.60
N ALA A 122 9.84 7.05 -8.07
CA ALA A 122 9.10 7.36 -9.29
C ALA A 122 10.00 8.16 -10.23
N LYS A 123 9.77 8.01 -11.53
CA LYS A 123 10.48 8.75 -12.57
C LYS A 123 9.46 9.14 -13.64
N ASP A 124 9.52 10.39 -14.09
CA ASP A 124 8.76 10.83 -15.24
C ASP A 124 9.24 10.10 -16.50
N MET A 125 8.30 9.72 -17.33
CA MET A 125 8.64 9.19 -18.67
C MET A 125 8.95 10.36 -19.58
N ASP A 126 10.10 10.27 -20.22
CA ASP A 126 10.55 11.24 -21.23
C ASP A 126 9.66 11.20 -22.47
#